data_c72dddb76755bd44c4897f62ccc452bb
#
_entry.id   c72dddb76755bd44c4897f62ccc452bb
#
_cell.length_a   1.000
_cell.length_b   1.000
_cell.length_c   1.000
_cell.angle_alpha   90.00
_cell.angle_beta   90.00
_cell.angle_gamma   90.00
#
_symmetry.space_group_name_H-M   'P 1'
#
loop_
_entity.id
_entity.type
_entity.pdbx_description
1 polymer ?
#
loop_
_entity_poly.entity_id
_entity_poly.type
_entity_poly.pdbx_seq_one_letter_code
_entity_poly.pdbx_strand_id
1 'polypeptide(L)'
;MRAPIRSAILALFIASISLFVLPIGAQAANLKIILLSAPHTDLLGSSLDTELSASLQPTGRLGQLIYTPVSKPRTWLIDAALIEEISALAVKDVSAQNWLAQLKQESVDDRIIAIAYGHPDLSLARRLAPSELAYYYDSSQTKLELALGRAVLVERGARWTTTRTKIAADAIHSYTSNHHAIALLSTVVPPQQLDELRSKLALLLSSGSTTKLQLYLAHNADLAVAAANHKLRIVPGKYRLTSEHEKVPITLVNDFAEPVRITLQLTPLNSRIKVARPVTISLAATRTMVNHRTERLQNALNFEFLSQKILLM
;
A
#
# COMPACT_ATOMS: atom_id res chain seq x y z
N MET A 1 35.85 44.77 -75.19
CA MET A 1 34.98 43.65 -74.84
C MET A 1 35.50 42.97 -73.58
N ARG A 2 34.92 43.29 -72.44
CA ARG A 2 35.14 42.62 -71.15
C ARG A 2 33.80 42.43 -70.50
N ALA A 3 33.29 41.22 -70.55
CA ALA A 3 32.02 40.77 -70.04
C ALA A 3 32.18 39.93 -68.70
N PRO A 4 31.16 39.63 -68.00
CA PRO A 4 31.04 39.82 -66.57
C PRO A 4 31.28 38.52 -65.79
N ILE A 5 32.39 38.43 -65.09
CA ILE A 5 32.68 37.31 -64.18
C ILE A 5 32.09 37.52 -62.75
N ARG A 6 31.50 38.67 -62.48
CA ARG A 6 31.05 39.01 -61.11
C ARG A 6 29.64 38.48 -60.77
N SER A 7 28.83 38.10 -61.71
CA SER A 7 27.46 37.62 -61.46
C SER A 7 27.38 36.12 -61.13
N ALA A 8 28.34 35.31 -61.54
CA ALA A 8 28.34 33.85 -61.33
C ALA A 8 28.75 33.45 -59.88
N ILE A 9 29.55 34.26 -59.22
CA ILE A 9 30.02 33.96 -57.85
C ILE A 9 28.93 34.28 -56.82
N LEU A 10 28.06 35.26 -57.06
CA LEU A 10 26.99 35.61 -56.12
C LEU A 10 25.83 34.57 -56.14
N ALA A 11 25.58 33.93 -57.30
CA ALA A 11 24.57 32.91 -57.40
C ALA A 11 24.98 31.55 -56.72
N LEU A 12 26.27 31.24 -56.71
CA LEU A 12 26.81 30.06 -56.06
C LEU A 12 26.81 30.15 -54.52
N PHE A 13 26.96 31.39 -54.00
CA PHE A 13 26.95 31.62 -52.53
C PHE A 13 25.52 31.60 -51.95
N ILE A 14 24.48 31.93 -52.70
CA ILE A 14 23.08 31.86 -52.25
C ILE A 14 22.57 30.42 -52.26
N ALA A 15 23.05 29.58 -53.20
CA ALA A 15 22.66 28.17 -53.28
C ALA A 15 23.31 27.31 -52.17
N SER A 16 24.44 27.69 -51.61
CA SER A 16 25.14 26.94 -50.55
C SER A 16 24.62 27.21 -49.13
N ILE A 17 23.87 28.32 -48.93
CA ILE A 17 23.27 28.64 -47.60
C ILE A 17 21.92 27.91 -47.41
N SER A 18 21.26 27.45 -48.49
CA SER A 18 19.98 26.74 -48.40
C SER A 18 20.07 25.27 -48.02
N LEU A 19 21.26 24.70 -47.88
CA LEU A 19 21.46 23.26 -47.66
C LEU A 19 21.75 22.87 -46.22
N PHE A 20 21.72 23.81 -45.24
CA PHE A 20 22.00 23.55 -43.83
C PHE A 20 20.86 23.96 -42.89
N VAL A 21 19.65 24.06 -43.35
CA VAL A 21 18.50 23.95 -42.47
C VAL A 21 18.20 22.46 -42.33
N LEU A 22 19.03 21.72 -41.60
CA LEU A 22 18.59 20.47 -41.01
C LEU A 22 17.32 20.77 -40.23
N PRO A 23 16.19 20.11 -40.51
CA PRO A 23 15.06 20.21 -39.63
C PRO A 23 15.59 19.76 -38.25
N ILE A 24 15.73 20.71 -37.33
CA ILE A 24 15.83 20.37 -35.91
C ILE A 24 14.56 19.57 -35.71
N GLY A 25 14.66 18.23 -35.72
CA GLY A 25 13.55 17.35 -35.50
C GLY A 25 12.94 17.79 -34.19
N ALA A 26 11.75 18.36 -34.28
CA ALA A 26 10.96 18.65 -33.10
C ALA A 26 10.86 17.28 -32.39
N GLN A 27 11.66 17.05 -31.35
CA GLN A 27 11.50 15.88 -30.52
C GLN A 27 10.07 15.96 -30.01
N ALA A 28 9.22 15.07 -30.53
CA ALA A 28 7.84 14.99 -30.10
C ALA A 28 7.86 14.88 -28.57
N ALA A 29 7.30 15.90 -27.92
CA ALA A 29 7.28 15.94 -26.46
C ALA A 29 6.62 14.66 -25.96
N ASN A 30 7.35 13.90 -25.12
CA ASN A 30 6.84 12.66 -24.55
C ASN A 30 5.62 13.00 -23.68
N LEU A 31 4.42 12.63 -24.12
CA LEU A 31 3.19 12.92 -23.41
C LEU A 31 3.07 12.04 -22.17
N LYS A 32 2.84 12.67 -21.02
CA LYS A 32 2.61 11.99 -19.75
C LYS A 32 1.12 11.82 -19.49
N ILE A 33 0.67 10.59 -19.35
CA ILE A 33 -0.71 10.24 -18.97
C ILE A 33 -0.70 9.75 -17.54
N ILE A 34 -1.47 10.43 -16.68
CA ILE A 34 -1.48 10.13 -15.24
C ILE A 34 -2.80 9.44 -14.89
N LEU A 35 -2.72 8.17 -14.49
CA LEU A 35 -3.83 7.37 -14.03
C LEU A 35 -3.83 7.30 -12.50
N LEU A 36 -4.65 8.14 -11.90
CA LEU A 36 -4.90 8.16 -10.46
C LEU A 36 -6.33 8.63 -10.17
N SER A 37 -6.86 8.23 -9.03
CA SER A 37 -8.16 8.67 -8.50
C SER A 37 -8.10 8.76 -6.99
N ALA A 38 -9.07 9.43 -6.38
CA ALA A 38 -9.35 9.23 -4.97
C ALA A 38 -9.76 7.77 -4.75
N PRO A 39 -9.51 7.19 -3.57
CA PRO A 39 -9.95 5.82 -3.26
C PRO A 39 -11.48 5.65 -3.39
N HIS A 40 -11.91 4.61 -4.08
CA HIS A 40 -13.30 4.21 -4.28
C HIS A 40 -13.67 2.96 -3.46
N THR A 41 -12.69 2.38 -2.78
CA THR A 41 -12.87 1.27 -1.83
C THR A 41 -12.22 1.61 -0.49
N ASP A 42 -12.72 1.01 0.57
CA ASP A 42 -12.11 1.12 1.88
C ASP A 42 -10.98 0.07 2.08
N LEU A 43 -10.33 0.10 3.24
CA LEU A 43 -9.23 -0.83 3.53
C LEU A 43 -9.70 -2.30 3.62
N LEU A 44 -10.99 -2.53 3.87
CA LEU A 44 -11.61 -3.86 3.93
C LEU A 44 -12.11 -4.32 2.55
N GLY A 45 -12.01 -3.47 1.51
CA GLY A 45 -12.43 -3.79 0.15
C GLY A 45 -13.91 -3.50 -0.14
N SER A 46 -14.64 -2.82 0.77
CA SER A 46 -16.01 -2.40 0.51
C SER A 46 -16.04 -1.18 -0.40
N SER A 47 -16.97 -1.17 -1.36
CA SER A 47 -17.15 -0.03 -2.26
C SER A 47 -17.70 1.18 -1.50
N LEU A 48 -17.09 2.35 -1.73
CA LEU A 48 -17.50 3.63 -1.13
C LEU A 48 -18.54 4.36 -1.97
N ASP A 49 -18.49 4.17 -3.29
CA ASP A 49 -19.34 4.84 -4.25
C ASP A 49 -19.50 4.03 -5.55
N THR A 50 -20.24 4.57 -6.48
CA THR A 50 -20.42 4.04 -7.85
C THR A 50 -19.73 4.89 -8.90
N GLU A 51 -18.95 5.90 -8.50
CA GLU A 51 -18.36 6.88 -9.40
C GLU A 51 -17.24 6.26 -10.22
N LEU A 52 -16.56 5.24 -9.70
CA LEU A 52 -15.50 4.53 -10.42
C LEU A 52 -16.03 3.96 -11.74
N SER A 53 -17.14 3.20 -11.69
CA SER A 53 -17.75 2.61 -12.90
C SER A 53 -18.11 3.67 -13.95
N ALA A 54 -18.72 4.79 -13.52
CA ALA A 54 -19.03 5.91 -14.40
C ALA A 54 -17.77 6.56 -14.99
N SER A 55 -16.71 6.69 -14.21
CA SER A 55 -15.43 7.26 -14.65
C SER A 55 -14.72 6.42 -15.72
N LEU A 56 -14.95 5.11 -15.75
CA LEU A 56 -14.36 4.17 -16.71
C LEU A 56 -15.07 4.17 -18.08
N GLN A 57 -16.29 4.71 -18.18
CA GLN A 57 -17.00 4.83 -19.45
C GLN A 57 -16.21 5.71 -20.44
N PRO A 58 -16.35 5.53 -21.76
CA PRO A 58 -15.62 6.33 -22.77
C PRO A 58 -15.75 7.84 -22.60
N THR A 59 -16.86 8.32 -22.07
CA THR A 59 -17.11 9.74 -21.75
C THR A 59 -16.64 10.14 -20.35
N GLY A 60 -16.33 9.18 -19.50
CA GLY A 60 -15.84 9.42 -18.15
C GLY A 60 -14.36 9.81 -18.13
N ARG A 61 -13.92 10.39 -17.02
CA ARG A 61 -12.55 10.93 -16.88
C ARG A 61 -11.45 9.88 -17.14
N LEU A 62 -11.57 8.69 -16.56
CA LEU A 62 -10.60 7.62 -16.77
C LEU A 62 -10.76 6.95 -18.13
N GLY A 63 -12.00 6.87 -18.64
CA GLY A 63 -12.27 6.37 -19.99
C GLY A 63 -11.64 7.24 -21.06
N GLN A 64 -11.80 8.55 -20.97
CA GLN A 64 -11.19 9.48 -21.94
C GLN A 64 -9.67 9.33 -22.03
N LEU A 65 -8.98 9.06 -20.92
CA LEU A 65 -7.53 8.87 -20.92
C LEU A 65 -7.09 7.63 -21.69
N ILE A 66 -7.95 6.62 -21.83
CA ILE A 66 -7.64 5.33 -22.48
C ILE A 66 -8.21 5.25 -23.89
N TYR A 67 -9.46 5.72 -24.08
CA TYR A 67 -10.16 5.56 -25.36
C TYR A 67 -9.91 6.70 -26.34
N THR A 68 -9.40 7.86 -25.88
CA THR A 68 -9.06 8.95 -26.81
C THR A 68 -7.70 8.66 -27.45
N PRO A 69 -7.64 8.60 -28.81
CA PRO A 69 -6.38 8.41 -29.51
C PRO A 69 -5.39 9.54 -29.22
N VAL A 70 -4.20 9.18 -28.81
CA VAL A 70 -3.13 10.14 -28.51
C VAL A 70 -1.86 9.75 -29.25
N SER A 71 -1.11 10.73 -29.75
CA SER A 71 0.17 10.50 -30.43
C SER A 71 1.23 9.89 -29.50
N LYS A 72 2.03 9.00 -30.05
CA LYS A 72 3.22 8.43 -29.40
C LYS A 72 4.44 9.35 -29.64
N PRO A 73 5.47 9.34 -28.76
CA PRO A 73 5.64 8.48 -27.59
C PRO A 73 4.89 8.96 -26.35
N ARG A 74 4.44 8.01 -25.54
CA ARG A 74 3.70 8.27 -24.29
C ARG A 74 4.43 7.66 -23.09
N THR A 75 4.21 8.24 -21.93
CA THR A 75 4.62 7.68 -20.63
C THR A 75 3.42 7.63 -19.71
N TRP A 76 3.11 6.44 -19.21
CA TRP A 76 2.01 6.22 -18.30
C TRP A 76 2.53 6.26 -16.86
N LEU A 77 1.90 7.07 -16.03
CA LEU A 77 2.12 7.13 -14.59
C LEU A 77 0.89 6.54 -13.91
N ILE A 78 1.04 5.39 -13.28
CA ILE A 78 -0.10 4.59 -12.82
C ILE A 78 -0.01 4.37 -11.32
N ASP A 79 -1.14 4.62 -10.62
CA ASP A 79 -1.34 4.20 -9.24
C ASP A 79 -1.86 2.77 -9.20
N ALA A 80 -1.14 1.87 -8.54
CA ALA A 80 -1.56 0.49 -8.38
C ALA A 80 -2.85 0.33 -7.57
N ALA A 81 -3.12 1.21 -6.62
CA ALA A 81 -4.36 1.19 -5.85
C ALA A 81 -5.57 1.32 -6.77
N LEU A 82 -5.53 2.26 -7.74
CA LEU A 82 -6.58 2.42 -8.72
C LEU A 82 -6.76 1.15 -9.58
N ILE A 83 -5.66 0.53 -10.02
CA ILE A 83 -5.74 -0.69 -10.85
C ILE A 83 -6.30 -1.88 -10.06
N GLU A 84 -5.98 -2.00 -8.77
CA GLU A 84 -6.59 -3.02 -7.90
C GLU A 84 -8.10 -2.80 -7.75
N GLU A 85 -8.54 -1.56 -7.52
CA GLU A 85 -9.98 -1.23 -7.44
C GLU A 85 -10.72 -1.55 -8.73
N ILE A 86 -10.14 -1.18 -9.89
CA ILE A 86 -10.72 -1.50 -11.20
C ILE A 86 -10.73 -3.01 -11.43
N SER A 87 -9.68 -3.72 -11.03
CA SER A 87 -9.59 -5.18 -11.16
C SER A 87 -10.65 -5.89 -10.30
N ALA A 88 -10.87 -5.41 -9.09
CA ALA A 88 -11.93 -5.92 -8.22
C ALA A 88 -13.33 -5.63 -8.80
N LEU A 89 -13.53 -4.43 -9.36
CA LEU A 89 -14.78 -4.06 -10.03
C LEU A 89 -15.01 -4.91 -11.29
N ALA A 90 -13.98 -5.24 -12.05
CA ALA A 90 -14.03 -6.01 -13.29
C ALA A 90 -14.58 -7.44 -13.11
N VAL A 91 -14.60 -7.97 -11.90
CA VAL A 91 -15.23 -9.27 -11.61
C VAL A 91 -16.72 -9.26 -11.97
N LYS A 92 -17.39 -8.12 -11.89
CA LYS A 92 -18.83 -7.96 -12.09
C LYS A 92 -19.25 -6.80 -13.01
N ASP A 93 -18.29 -6.02 -13.50
CA ASP A 93 -18.54 -4.86 -14.36
C ASP A 93 -17.77 -4.99 -15.68
N VAL A 94 -18.51 -5.14 -16.79
CA VAL A 94 -17.96 -5.28 -18.14
C VAL A 94 -17.20 -4.04 -18.58
N SER A 95 -17.59 -2.85 -18.13
CA SER A 95 -16.90 -1.59 -18.46
C SER A 95 -15.50 -1.58 -17.87
N ALA A 96 -15.36 -2.06 -16.64
CA ALA A 96 -14.06 -2.21 -15.97
C ALA A 96 -13.18 -3.26 -16.67
N GLN A 97 -13.77 -4.38 -17.12
CA GLN A 97 -13.05 -5.39 -17.93
C GLN A 97 -12.51 -4.79 -19.22
N ASN A 98 -13.38 -4.12 -19.98
CA ASN A 98 -13.02 -3.50 -21.25
C ASN A 98 -11.95 -2.42 -21.06
N TRP A 99 -12.07 -1.62 -20.02
CA TRP A 99 -11.11 -0.57 -19.70
C TRP A 99 -9.72 -1.15 -19.41
N LEU A 100 -9.63 -2.22 -18.59
CA LEU A 100 -8.35 -2.89 -18.30
C LEU A 100 -7.73 -3.54 -19.55
N ALA A 101 -8.57 -4.16 -20.39
CA ALA A 101 -8.11 -4.73 -21.66
C ALA A 101 -7.55 -3.66 -22.58
N GLN A 102 -8.24 -2.52 -22.70
CA GLN A 102 -7.80 -1.39 -23.49
C GLN A 102 -6.52 -0.76 -22.94
N LEU A 103 -6.39 -0.59 -21.60
CA LEU A 103 -5.14 -0.12 -20.98
C LEU A 103 -3.97 -1.02 -21.36
N LYS A 104 -4.13 -2.33 -21.26
CA LYS A 104 -3.09 -3.29 -21.64
C LYS A 104 -2.69 -3.14 -23.10
N GLN A 105 -3.66 -3.04 -23.99
CA GLN A 105 -3.44 -2.89 -25.43
C GLN A 105 -2.76 -1.57 -25.77
N GLU A 106 -3.28 -0.45 -25.27
CA GLU A 106 -2.76 0.89 -25.57
C GLU A 106 -1.36 1.14 -25.04
N SER A 107 -1.03 0.50 -23.93
CA SER A 107 0.26 0.72 -23.26
C SER A 107 1.38 -0.24 -23.68
N VAL A 108 1.16 -1.18 -24.63
CA VAL A 108 2.10 -2.26 -25.00
C VAL A 108 3.52 -1.75 -25.25
N ASP A 109 3.66 -0.72 -26.09
CA ASP A 109 4.98 -0.18 -26.51
C ASP A 109 5.37 1.07 -25.72
N ASP A 110 4.57 1.46 -24.73
CA ASP A 110 4.79 2.69 -23.99
C ASP A 110 5.56 2.43 -22.68
N ARG A 111 6.20 3.47 -22.18
CA ARG A 111 6.85 3.45 -20.87
C ARG A 111 5.80 3.53 -19.76
N ILE A 112 5.84 2.59 -18.81
CA ILE A 112 5.02 2.64 -17.60
C ILE A 112 5.88 2.92 -16.39
N ILE A 113 5.43 3.85 -15.56
CA ILE A 113 6.06 4.23 -14.29
C ILE A 113 5.02 4.06 -13.18
N ALA A 114 5.36 3.22 -12.20
CA ALA A 114 4.59 3.10 -10.97
C ALA A 114 4.81 4.34 -10.09
N ILE A 115 3.74 4.97 -9.67
CA ILE A 115 3.79 5.94 -8.57
C ILE A 115 3.60 5.21 -7.23
N ALA A 116 3.91 5.86 -6.11
CA ALA A 116 3.73 5.23 -4.80
C ALA A 116 2.26 4.84 -4.60
N TYR A 117 2.03 3.62 -4.12
CA TYR A 117 0.70 3.05 -3.91
C TYR A 117 -0.22 3.99 -3.13
N GLY A 118 -1.44 4.21 -3.62
CA GLY A 118 -2.42 5.10 -3.02
C GLY A 118 -2.08 6.59 -3.15
N HIS A 119 -1.05 6.94 -3.91
CA HIS A 119 -0.68 8.32 -4.22
C HIS A 119 -0.58 9.21 -2.95
N PRO A 120 0.21 8.82 -1.94
CA PRO A 120 0.35 9.58 -0.70
C PRO A 120 1.05 10.93 -0.92
N ASP A 121 0.82 11.90 -0.04
CA ASP A 121 1.69 13.08 0.03
C ASP A 121 3.12 12.64 0.35
N LEU A 122 4.01 12.75 -0.66
CA LEU A 122 5.38 12.24 -0.57
C LEU A 122 6.21 12.92 0.52
N SER A 123 5.94 14.20 0.79
CA SER A 123 6.65 14.97 1.81
C SER A 123 6.24 14.50 3.20
N LEU A 124 4.95 14.26 3.39
CA LEU A 124 4.40 13.76 4.64
C LEU A 124 4.82 12.31 4.88
N ALA A 125 4.66 11.44 3.89
CA ALA A 125 5.05 10.03 3.99
C ALA A 125 6.55 9.88 4.31
N ARG A 126 7.42 10.66 3.65
CA ARG A 126 8.86 10.65 3.94
C ARG A 126 9.18 11.10 5.37
N ARG A 127 8.42 12.03 5.92
CA ARG A 127 8.60 12.52 7.29
C ARG A 127 8.11 11.52 8.33
N LEU A 128 6.97 10.87 8.08
CA LEU A 128 6.32 9.97 9.05
C LEU A 128 6.97 8.57 9.06
N ALA A 129 7.25 8.03 7.88
CA ALA A 129 7.73 6.66 7.72
C ALA A 129 8.52 6.52 6.40
N PRO A 130 9.80 6.92 6.35
CA PRO A 130 10.59 6.92 5.11
C PRO A 130 10.79 5.52 4.52
N SER A 131 10.90 4.47 5.34
CA SER A 131 10.97 3.07 4.91
C SER A 131 9.67 2.61 4.24
N GLU A 132 8.52 3.06 4.74
CA GLU A 132 7.22 2.75 4.15
C GLU A 132 7.02 3.41 2.80
N LEU A 133 7.52 4.62 2.61
CA LEU A 133 7.47 5.25 1.30
C LEU A 133 8.21 4.42 0.24
N ALA A 134 9.37 3.84 0.58
CA ALA A 134 10.07 2.92 -0.31
C ALA A 134 9.22 1.67 -0.61
N TYR A 135 8.64 1.08 0.43
CA TYR A 135 7.74 -0.06 0.32
C TYR A 135 6.51 0.24 -0.56
N TYR A 136 5.91 1.44 -0.48
CA TYR A 136 4.77 1.81 -1.32
C TYR A 136 5.12 1.88 -2.81
N TYR A 137 6.34 2.29 -3.15
CA TYR A 137 6.83 2.23 -4.53
C TYR A 137 7.03 0.78 -4.99
N ASP A 138 7.67 -0.05 -4.18
CA ASP A 138 7.96 -1.45 -4.51
C ASP A 138 6.66 -2.28 -4.62
N SER A 139 5.73 -2.08 -3.69
CA SER A 139 4.40 -2.69 -3.73
C SER A 139 3.62 -2.27 -4.98
N SER A 140 3.65 -0.98 -5.33
CA SER A 140 2.98 -0.48 -6.53
C SER A 140 3.56 -1.09 -7.80
N GLN A 141 4.89 -1.19 -7.90
CA GLN A 141 5.56 -1.84 -9.02
C GLN A 141 5.11 -3.29 -9.16
N THR A 142 5.24 -4.08 -8.09
CA THR A 142 4.90 -5.51 -8.11
C THR A 142 3.45 -5.77 -8.51
N LYS A 143 2.52 -4.97 -7.94
CA LYS A 143 1.10 -5.10 -8.24
C LYS A 143 0.76 -4.71 -9.68
N LEU A 144 1.39 -3.67 -10.21
CA LEU A 144 1.21 -3.27 -11.62
C LEU A 144 1.84 -4.27 -12.58
N GLU A 145 3.02 -4.82 -12.28
CA GLU A 145 3.64 -5.87 -13.09
C GLU A 145 2.74 -7.10 -13.18
N LEU A 146 2.15 -7.51 -12.05
CA LEU A 146 1.19 -8.61 -12.02
C LEU A 146 -0.08 -8.29 -12.83
N ALA A 147 -0.66 -7.10 -12.66
CA ALA A 147 -1.89 -6.70 -13.33
C ALA A 147 -1.73 -6.52 -14.83
N LEU A 148 -0.60 -5.97 -15.28
CA LEU A 148 -0.35 -5.66 -16.69
C LEU A 148 0.40 -6.78 -17.43
N GLY A 149 1.01 -7.73 -16.71
CA GLY A 149 1.77 -8.85 -17.27
C GLY A 149 3.11 -8.43 -17.91
N ARG A 150 3.70 -7.32 -17.48
CA ARG A 150 4.97 -6.80 -18.02
C ARG A 150 5.73 -5.96 -17.02
N ALA A 151 7.02 -5.71 -17.28
CA ALA A 151 7.88 -4.88 -16.43
C ALA A 151 7.38 -3.43 -16.35
N VAL A 152 7.46 -2.86 -15.14
CA VAL A 152 7.07 -1.50 -14.80
C VAL A 152 8.25 -0.79 -14.13
N LEU A 153 8.48 0.46 -14.47
CA LEU A 153 9.54 1.27 -13.90
C LEU A 153 9.09 1.97 -12.62
N VAL A 154 10.05 2.35 -11.78
CA VAL A 154 9.82 3.17 -10.59
C VAL A 154 10.75 4.39 -10.64
N GLU A 155 10.17 5.59 -10.46
CA GLU A 155 10.94 6.83 -10.31
C GLU A 155 10.69 7.43 -8.92
N ARG A 156 11.50 7.00 -7.95
CA ARG A 156 11.39 7.48 -6.58
C ARG A 156 11.78 8.95 -6.48
N GLY A 157 10.96 9.73 -5.80
CA GLY A 157 11.21 11.15 -5.56
C GLY A 157 10.70 12.11 -6.63
N ALA A 158 10.25 11.63 -7.79
CA ALA A 158 9.58 12.46 -8.78
C ALA A 158 8.22 12.95 -8.25
N ARG A 159 7.90 14.21 -8.52
CA ARG A 159 6.60 14.80 -8.19
C ARG A 159 5.74 14.82 -9.45
N TRP A 160 4.67 14.03 -9.43
CA TRP A 160 3.79 13.86 -10.57
C TRP A 160 2.52 14.71 -10.50
N THR A 161 2.19 15.22 -9.30
CA THR A 161 1.03 16.10 -9.09
C THR A 161 1.43 17.35 -8.35
N THR A 162 0.79 18.45 -8.70
CA THR A 162 0.95 19.74 -8.03
C THR A 162 -0.11 19.98 -6.95
N THR A 163 -1.20 19.21 -7.00
CA THR A 163 -2.31 19.35 -6.06
C THR A 163 -1.91 18.79 -4.70
N ARG A 164 -1.95 19.62 -3.68
CA ARG A 164 -1.74 19.24 -2.28
C ARG A 164 -3.03 19.48 -1.53
N THR A 165 -3.65 18.41 -1.10
CA THR A 165 -4.74 18.50 -0.13
C THR A 165 -4.13 18.43 1.27
N LYS A 166 -4.60 19.27 2.17
CA LYS A 166 -4.20 19.20 3.57
C LYS A 166 -4.74 17.90 4.16
N ILE A 167 -3.86 17.03 4.61
CA ILE A 167 -4.26 15.79 5.29
C ILE A 167 -4.76 16.13 6.70
N ALA A 168 -5.91 15.58 7.09
CA ALA A 168 -6.53 15.77 8.40
C ALA A 168 -5.62 15.23 9.52
N ALA A 169 -5.58 15.90 10.66
CA ALA A 169 -4.74 15.48 11.79
C ALA A 169 -5.10 14.07 12.28
N ASP A 170 -6.38 13.73 12.32
CA ASP A 170 -6.85 12.41 12.74
C ASP A 170 -6.41 11.31 11.76
N ALA A 171 -6.38 11.59 10.45
CA ALA A 171 -5.85 10.64 9.47
C ALA A 171 -4.34 10.41 9.64
N ILE A 172 -3.58 11.46 9.97
CA ILE A 172 -2.14 11.35 10.28
C ILE A 172 -1.95 10.53 11.57
N HIS A 173 -2.76 10.79 12.59
CA HIS A 173 -2.69 10.06 13.86
C HIS A 173 -3.02 8.57 13.65
N SER A 174 -4.12 8.27 12.98
CA SER A 174 -4.52 6.89 12.64
C SER A 174 -3.43 6.20 11.81
N TYR A 175 -2.89 6.86 10.77
CA TYR A 175 -1.77 6.32 10.00
C TYR A 175 -0.60 5.91 10.89
N THR A 176 -0.15 6.84 11.76
CA THR A 176 1.04 6.60 12.61
C THR A 176 0.80 5.46 13.60
N SER A 177 -0.37 5.43 14.23
CA SER A 177 -0.76 4.38 15.19
C SER A 177 -0.85 3.01 14.51
N ASN A 178 -1.56 2.95 13.38
CA ASN A 178 -1.77 1.70 12.64
C ASN A 178 -0.48 1.18 12.00
N HIS A 179 0.35 2.07 11.46
CA HIS A 179 1.67 1.70 10.97
C HIS A 179 2.52 1.07 12.08
N HIS A 180 2.55 1.67 13.28
CA HIS A 180 3.26 1.09 14.42
C HIS A 180 2.71 -0.29 14.82
N ALA A 181 1.39 -0.45 14.85
CA ALA A 181 0.74 -1.72 15.16
C ALA A 181 1.09 -2.82 14.13
N ILE A 182 1.06 -2.49 12.83
CA ILE A 182 1.47 -3.41 11.76
C ILE A 182 2.96 -3.76 11.85
N ALA A 183 3.82 -2.77 12.15
CA ALA A 183 5.26 -3.02 12.34
C ALA A 183 5.53 -3.99 13.50
N LEU A 184 4.82 -3.84 14.62
CA LEU A 184 4.90 -4.79 15.73
C LEU A 184 4.40 -6.18 15.32
N LEU A 185 3.27 -6.26 14.63
CA LEU A 185 2.70 -7.53 14.19
C LEU A 185 3.62 -8.26 13.19
N SER A 186 4.32 -7.52 12.34
CA SER A 186 5.27 -8.05 11.36
C SER A 186 6.52 -8.69 11.97
N THR A 187 6.76 -8.49 13.27
CA THR A 187 7.86 -9.18 13.98
C THR A 187 7.56 -10.66 14.24
N VAL A 188 6.29 -11.05 14.18
CA VAL A 188 5.84 -12.43 14.48
C VAL A 188 5.02 -13.06 13.35
N VAL A 189 4.35 -12.25 12.55
CA VAL A 189 3.54 -12.70 11.41
C VAL A 189 4.35 -12.52 10.12
N PRO A 190 4.36 -13.51 9.22
CA PRO A 190 5.01 -13.37 7.92
C PRO A 190 4.53 -12.12 7.18
N PRO A 191 5.45 -11.28 6.64
CA PRO A 191 5.11 -10.01 5.99
C PRO A 191 4.03 -10.14 4.92
N GLN A 192 4.03 -11.22 4.15
CA GLN A 192 3.09 -11.48 3.05
C GLN A 192 1.63 -11.46 3.51
N GLN A 193 1.36 -11.86 4.75
CA GLN A 193 0.00 -11.84 5.32
C GLN A 193 -0.48 -10.44 5.73
N LEU A 194 0.43 -9.47 5.77
CA LEU A 194 0.18 -8.08 6.15
C LEU A 194 0.32 -7.12 4.98
N ASP A 195 0.88 -7.56 3.84
CA ASP A 195 1.25 -6.72 2.70
C ASP A 195 0.07 -5.93 2.14
N GLU A 196 -1.10 -6.53 2.03
CA GLU A 196 -2.28 -5.83 1.54
C GLU A 196 -2.69 -4.70 2.48
N LEU A 197 -2.82 -5.00 3.78
CA LEU A 197 -3.20 -4.00 4.78
C LEU A 197 -2.15 -2.90 4.90
N ARG A 198 -0.87 -3.28 4.89
CA ARG A 198 0.27 -2.36 4.94
C ARG A 198 0.27 -1.41 3.74
N SER A 199 0.05 -1.91 2.52
CA SER A 199 -0.06 -1.08 1.31
C SER A 199 -1.23 -0.10 1.42
N LYS A 200 -2.39 -0.59 1.84
CA LYS A 200 -3.62 0.21 1.95
C LYS A 200 -3.53 1.35 2.98
N LEU A 201 -2.64 1.27 3.98
CA LEU A 201 -2.41 2.40 4.89
C LEU A 201 -1.94 3.67 4.16
N ALA A 202 -1.30 3.55 2.99
CA ALA A 202 -0.91 4.69 2.17
C ALA A 202 -2.11 5.57 1.77
N LEU A 203 -3.32 4.99 1.64
CA LEU A 203 -4.55 5.70 1.28
C LEU A 203 -4.92 6.79 2.29
N LEU A 204 -4.54 6.65 3.57
CA LEU A 204 -4.76 7.66 4.61
C LEU A 204 -3.98 8.95 4.33
N LEU A 205 -2.88 8.82 3.58
CA LEU A 205 -2.01 9.94 3.21
C LEU A 205 -2.25 10.41 1.77
N SER A 206 -3.31 9.90 1.09
CA SER A 206 -3.62 10.25 -0.29
C SER A 206 -3.92 11.73 -0.44
N SER A 207 -3.17 12.41 -1.31
CA SER A 207 -3.32 13.84 -1.57
C SER A 207 -4.58 14.19 -2.39
N GLY A 208 -5.27 13.21 -2.97
CA GLY A 208 -6.49 13.37 -3.76
C GLY A 208 -7.78 13.23 -2.95
N SER A 209 -7.70 12.85 -1.67
CA SER A 209 -8.87 12.56 -0.84
C SER A 209 -9.44 13.81 -0.17
N THR A 210 -10.78 13.91 -0.13
CA THR A 210 -11.46 14.94 0.67
C THR A 210 -11.28 14.68 2.16
N THR A 211 -11.41 15.71 3.00
CA THR A 211 -11.33 15.56 4.47
C THR A 211 -12.32 14.52 4.99
N LYS A 212 -13.55 14.50 4.46
CA LYS A 212 -14.57 13.51 4.84
C LYS A 212 -14.10 12.08 4.55
N LEU A 213 -13.55 11.86 3.38
CA LEU A 213 -13.02 10.56 2.97
C LEU A 213 -11.80 10.17 3.83
N GLN A 214 -10.90 11.11 4.12
CA GLN A 214 -9.74 10.87 4.98
C GLN A 214 -10.16 10.39 6.39
N LEU A 215 -11.17 11.03 7.00
CA LEU A 215 -11.68 10.62 8.32
C LEU A 215 -12.36 9.24 8.27
N TYR A 216 -13.10 8.97 7.21
CA TYR A 216 -13.71 7.65 7.02
C TYR A 216 -12.64 6.56 6.87
N LEU A 217 -11.64 6.77 6.03
CA LEU A 217 -10.54 5.82 5.83
C LEU A 217 -9.72 5.63 7.11
N ALA A 218 -9.53 6.69 7.91
CA ALA A 218 -8.86 6.60 9.21
C ALA A 218 -9.59 5.65 10.15
N HIS A 219 -10.89 5.85 10.34
CA HIS A 219 -11.70 4.96 11.16
C HIS A 219 -11.70 3.51 10.64
N ASN A 220 -11.80 3.34 9.33
CA ASN A 220 -11.77 2.01 8.70
C ASN A 220 -10.40 1.34 8.87
N ALA A 221 -9.29 2.09 8.82
CA ALA A 221 -7.96 1.57 9.09
C ALA A 221 -7.83 1.07 10.54
N ASP A 222 -8.35 1.83 11.49
CA ASP A 222 -8.35 1.43 12.91
C ASP A 222 -9.08 0.09 13.10
N LEU A 223 -10.23 -0.08 12.45
CA LEU A 223 -10.99 -1.34 12.48
C LEU A 223 -10.23 -2.49 11.81
N ALA A 224 -9.65 -2.25 10.64
CA ALA A 224 -8.92 -3.28 9.88
C ALA A 224 -7.67 -3.76 10.62
N VAL A 225 -6.91 -2.83 11.22
CA VAL A 225 -5.71 -3.18 11.98
C VAL A 225 -6.07 -3.84 13.32
N ALA A 226 -7.13 -3.39 13.99
CA ALA A 226 -7.64 -4.04 15.19
C ALA A 226 -8.07 -5.48 14.89
N ALA A 227 -8.76 -5.71 13.76
CA ALA A 227 -9.14 -7.05 13.31
C ALA A 227 -7.90 -7.93 13.02
N ALA A 228 -6.86 -7.38 12.38
CA ALA A 228 -5.61 -8.09 12.14
C ALA A 228 -4.90 -8.45 13.46
N ASN A 229 -4.81 -7.51 14.40
CA ASN A 229 -4.22 -7.77 15.73
C ASN A 229 -5.01 -8.83 16.50
N HIS A 230 -6.33 -8.87 16.34
CA HIS A 230 -7.19 -9.84 17.02
C HIS A 230 -7.03 -11.27 16.49
N LYS A 231 -6.45 -11.46 15.32
CA LYS A 231 -6.14 -12.80 14.77
C LYS A 231 -5.12 -13.55 15.66
N LEU A 232 -4.25 -12.82 16.35
CA LEU A 232 -3.31 -13.41 17.32
C LEU A 232 -3.70 -12.96 18.73
N ARG A 233 -4.24 -13.88 19.52
CA ARG A 233 -4.76 -13.53 20.84
C ARG A 233 -4.59 -14.65 21.86
N ILE A 234 -4.59 -14.23 23.12
CA ILE A 234 -4.71 -15.13 24.27
C ILE A 234 -6.17 -15.17 24.69
N VAL A 235 -6.72 -16.35 24.85
CA VAL A 235 -8.06 -16.50 25.41
C VAL A 235 -7.96 -16.32 26.94
N PRO A 236 -8.63 -15.31 27.53
CA PRO A 236 -8.59 -15.09 28.95
C PRO A 236 -9.18 -16.29 29.71
N GLY A 237 -8.61 -16.60 30.86
CA GLY A 237 -9.07 -17.67 31.74
C GLY A 237 -8.98 -17.25 33.19
N LYS A 238 -9.89 -17.77 34.01
CA LYS A 238 -9.84 -17.64 35.48
C LYS A 238 -9.37 -18.96 36.06
N TYR A 239 -8.29 -18.91 36.82
CA TYR A 239 -7.70 -20.10 37.41
C TYR A 239 -7.60 -19.95 38.91
N ARG A 240 -7.88 -21.00 39.62
CA ARG A 240 -7.70 -21.11 41.08
C ARG A 240 -6.52 -22.03 41.32
N LEU A 241 -5.46 -21.51 41.92
CA LEU A 241 -4.31 -22.30 42.31
C LEU A 241 -4.62 -23.00 43.63
N THR A 242 -4.56 -24.32 43.63
CA THR A 242 -4.88 -25.16 44.81
C THR A 242 -3.63 -25.80 45.41
N SER A 243 -2.51 -25.80 44.68
CA SER A 243 -1.23 -26.37 45.11
C SER A 243 -0.10 -25.35 45.03
N GLU A 244 1.04 -25.65 45.66
CA GLU A 244 2.24 -24.80 45.58
C GLU A 244 2.85 -24.75 44.20
N HIS A 245 2.74 -25.83 43.44
CA HIS A 245 3.22 -25.96 42.09
C HIS A 245 2.06 -26.42 41.20
N GLU A 246 1.65 -25.57 40.25
CA GLU A 246 0.55 -25.88 39.37
C GLU A 246 0.84 -25.48 37.92
N LYS A 247 0.27 -26.21 36.99
CA LYS A 247 0.33 -25.88 35.56
C LYS A 247 -0.95 -25.16 35.17
N VAL A 248 -0.83 -23.89 34.75
CA VAL A 248 -1.96 -23.11 34.27
C VAL A 248 -2.07 -23.29 32.76
N PRO A 249 -3.19 -23.83 32.26
CA PRO A 249 -3.41 -23.94 30.81
C PRO A 249 -3.72 -22.57 30.22
N ILE A 250 -2.96 -22.15 29.21
CA ILE A 250 -3.15 -20.89 28.47
C ILE A 250 -3.55 -21.26 27.04
N THR A 251 -4.68 -20.77 26.60
CA THR A 251 -5.12 -20.95 25.24
C THR A 251 -4.69 -19.80 24.37
N LEU A 252 -3.91 -20.12 23.32
CA LEU A 252 -3.45 -19.19 22.29
C LEU A 252 -4.20 -19.48 21.00
N VAL A 253 -4.57 -18.42 20.28
CA VAL A 253 -5.28 -18.53 19.01
C VAL A 253 -4.47 -17.78 17.97
N ASN A 254 -4.22 -18.46 16.84
CA ASN A 254 -3.62 -17.91 15.64
C ASN A 254 -4.61 -18.11 14.48
N ASP A 255 -5.33 -17.04 14.11
CA ASP A 255 -6.25 -17.05 12.97
C ASP A 255 -5.57 -16.55 11.67
N PHE A 256 -4.23 -16.43 11.65
CA PHE A 256 -3.47 -16.26 10.42
C PHE A 256 -3.35 -17.59 9.67
N ALA A 257 -3.17 -17.51 8.35
CA ALA A 257 -3.06 -18.69 7.51
C ALA A 257 -1.77 -19.51 7.74
N GLU A 258 -0.72 -18.86 8.23
CA GLU A 258 0.58 -19.48 8.47
C GLU A 258 0.91 -19.56 9.95
N PRO A 259 1.80 -20.48 10.35
CA PRO A 259 2.29 -20.57 11.71
C PRO A 259 3.03 -19.29 12.11
N VAL A 260 2.81 -18.86 13.35
CA VAL A 260 3.52 -17.71 13.94
C VAL A 260 4.40 -18.17 15.10
N ARG A 261 5.56 -17.52 15.28
CA ARG A 261 6.45 -17.78 16.41
C ARG A 261 6.34 -16.66 17.40
N ILE A 262 5.93 -16.98 18.64
CA ILE A 262 5.76 -16.00 19.71
C ILE A 262 6.56 -16.40 20.94
N THR A 263 6.93 -15.41 21.75
CA THR A 263 7.45 -15.64 23.11
C THR A 263 6.37 -15.27 24.10
N LEU A 264 5.90 -16.27 24.87
CA LEU A 264 4.92 -16.07 25.91
C LEU A 264 5.64 -15.68 27.20
N GLN A 265 5.38 -14.47 27.67
CA GLN A 265 5.85 -13.98 28.96
C GLN A 265 4.66 -13.70 29.87
N LEU A 266 4.61 -14.33 31.03
CA LEU A 266 3.58 -14.07 32.02
C LEU A 266 4.17 -13.20 33.13
N THR A 267 3.43 -12.18 33.51
CA THR A 267 3.81 -11.32 34.65
C THR A 267 2.75 -11.47 35.74
N PRO A 268 3.10 -11.98 36.93
CA PRO A 268 2.15 -12.09 38.01
C PRO A 268 1.78 -10.70 38.55
N LEU A 269 0.49 -10.46 38.74
CA LEU A 269 0.00 -9.25 39.40
C LEU A 269 0.16 -9.29 40.94
N ASN A 270 0.44 -10.47 41.47
CA ASN A 270 0.62 -10.70 42.91
C ASN A 270 2.03 -11.21 43.16
N SER A 271 2.76 -10.53 44.07
CA SER A 271 4.14 -10.88 44.46
C SER A 271 4.29 -12.26 45.12
N ARG A 272 3.18 -12.87 45.57
CA ARG A 272 3.15 -14.24 46.14
C ARG A 272 3.18 -15.33 45.07
N ILE A 273 3.19 -14.97 43.78
CA ILE A 273 3.24 -15.94 42.68
C ILE A 273 4.51 -15.72 41.90
N LYS A 274 5.24 -16.81 41.72
CA LYS A 274 6.35 -16.89 40.80
C LYS A 274 5.91 -17.59 39.52
N VAL A 275 6.31 -17.07 38.41
CA VAL A 275 6.02 -17.61 37.08
C VAL A 275 7.33 -18.13 36.49
N ALA A 276 7.28 -19.25 35.80
CA ALA A 276 8.42 -19.79 35.08
C ALA A 276 8.93 -18.82 34.02
N ARG A 277 10.14 -19.07 33.50
CA ARG A 277 10.77 -18.24 32.45
C ARG A 277 9.92 -18.14 31.19
N PRO A 278 10.09 -17.10 30.40
CA PRO A 278 9.43 -16.97 29.11
C PRO A 278 9.64 -18.20 28.22
N VAL A 279 8.62 -18.61 27.49
CA VAL A 279 8.66 -19.78 26.60
C VAL A 279 8.39 -19.32 25.18
N THR A 280 9.26 -19.69 24.24
CA THR A 280 9.04 -19.47 22.82
C THR A 280 8.25 -20.64 22.23
N ILE A 281 7.20 -20.33 21.51
CA ILE A 281 6.23 -21.30 20.99
C ILE A 281 5.98 -20.99 19.51
N SER A 282 5.93 -22.04 18.70
CA SER A 282 5.40 -21.97 17.34
C SER A 282 3.93 -22.30 17.38
N LEU A 283 3.08 -21.37 16.99
CA LEU A 283 1.63 -21.52 16.90
C LEU A 283 1.24 -21.86 15.48
N ALA A 284 0.72 -23.05 15.24
CA ALA A 284 0.07 -23.38 13.97
C ALA A 284 -1.15 -22.46 13.75
N ALA A 285 -1.66 -22.44 12.51
CA ALA A 285 -2.86 -21.69 12.13
C ALA A 285 -4.11 -22.33 12.76
N THR A 286 -4.19 -22.41 14.08
CA THR A 286 -5.26 -23.02 14.86
C THR A 286 -5.12 -22.66 16.34
N ARG A 287 -6.08 -23.12 17.11
CA ARG A 287 -6.07 -22.97 18.57
C ARG A 287 -5.03 -23.89 19.21
N THR A 288 -4.07 -23.34 19.93
CA THR A 288 -3.03 -24.09 20.65
C THR A 288 -3.17 -23.88 22.15
N MET A 289 -3.15 -24.96 22.92
CA MET A 289 -3.17 -24.93 24.38
C MET A 289 -1.76 -25.16 24.91
N VAL A 290 -1.28 -24.26 25.77
CA VAL A 290 0.04 -24.32 26.40
C VAL A 290 -0.10 -24.39 27.90
N ASN A 291 0.52 -25.40 28.52
CA ASN A 291 0.58 -25.52 29.98
C ASN A 291 1.78 -24.77 30.52
N HIS A 292 1.56 -23.70 31.26
CA HIS A 292 2.62 -22.92 31.89
C HIS A 292 2.73 -23.27 33.35
N ARG A 293 3.98 -23.53 33.83
CA ARG A 293 4.23 -23.87 35.24
C ARG A 293 4.24 -22.60 36.10
N THR A 294 3.43 -22.61 37.16
CA THR A 294 3.38 -21.56 38.17
C THR A 294 3.77 -22.14 39.51
N GLU A 295 4.45 -21.33 40.34
CA GLU A 295 4.80 -21.67 41.73
C GLU A 295 4.10 -20.69 42.67
N ARG A 296 3.45 -21.22 43.69
CA ARG A 296 2.73 -20.46 44.69
C ARG A 296 3.63 -20.27 45.93
N LEU A 297 3.75 -19.05 46.39
CA LEU A 297 4.38 -18.68 47.64
C LEU A 297 3.31 -18.39 48.70
N GLN A 298 2.77 -19.44 49.36
CA GLN A 298 1.81 -19.43 50.48
C GLN A 298 0.44 -18.69 50.28
N ASN A 299 -0.64 -19.39 50.60
CA ASN A 299 -2.07 -19.03 50.70
C ASN A 299 -2.88 -18.76 49.42
N ALA A 300 -4.01 -19.46 49.32
CA ALA A 300 -4.91 -19.46 48.17
C ALA A 300 -5.57 -18.10 47.90
N LEU A 301 -5.44 -17.63 46.70
CA LEU A 301 -6.19 -16.50 46.18
C LEU A 301 -6.73 -16.81 44.76
N ASN A 302 -7.93 -16.34 44.49
CA ASN A 302 -8.48 -16.38 43.14
C ASN A 302 -7.64 -15.51 42.20
N PHE A 303 -7.35 -16.03 41.02
CA PHE A 303 -6.50 -15.38 40.06
C PHE A 303 -7.30 -14.97 38.81
N GLU A 304 -7.27 -13.71 38.47
CA GLU A 304 -7.81 -13.18 37.26
C GLU A 304 -6.66 -12.59 36.43
N PHE A 305 -6.36 -13.20 35.28
CA PHE A 305 -5.40 -12.60 34.33
C PHE A 305 -6.14 -11.50 33.56
N LEU A 306 -6.12 -10.27 34.08
CA LEU A 306 -6.83 -9.13 33.52
C LEU A 306 -6.11 -8.49 32.34
N SER A 307 -4.85 -8.76 32.13
CA SER A 307 -4.12 -8.23 30.98
C SER A 307 -2.92 -9.10 30.66
N GLN A 308 -3.00 -9.85 29.58
CA GLN A 308 -1.87 -10.61 29.05
C GLN A 308 -1.29 -9.81 27.89
N LYS A 309 -0.10 -9.27 28.08
CA LYS A 309 0.66 -8.61 27.03
C LYS A 309 1.44 -9.69 26.28
N ILE A 310 1.15 -9.90 25.01
CA ILE A 310 2.08 -10.58 24.11
C ILE A 310 3.20 -9.57 23.87
N LEU A 311 4.39 -9.84 24.41
CA LEU A 311 5.56 -9.06 24.06
C LEU A 311 6.04 -9.58 22.70
N LEU A 312 5.80 -8.78 21.69
CA LEU A 312 6.33 -8.99 20.35
C LEU A 312 7.78 -8.50 20.39
N MET A 313 8.75 -9.41 20.41
CA MET A 313 10.17 -9.11 20.29
C MET A 313 10.67 -9.58 18.93
#